data_3a37c914bec0a8f6e214f4f7a4b01f64
#
_entry.id   3a37c914bec0a8f6e214f4f7a4b01f64
#
_cell.length_a   1.000
_cell.length_b   1.000
_cell.length_c   1.000
_cell.angle_alpha   90.00
_cell.angle_beta   90.00
_cell.angle_gamma   90.00
#
_symmetry.space_group_name_H-M   'P 1'
#
loop_
_entity.id
_entity.type
_entity.pdbx_description
1 polymer ?
#
loop_
_entity_poly.entity_id
_entity_poly.type
_entity_poly.pdbx_seq_one_letter_code
_entity_poly.pdbx_strand_id
1 'polypeptide(L)'
;TLSGVYETTARFKKNIRLWTLKKTVLYMAGSFALLVLLGLVLHFEERITYLFGFVLASLFTAVMIYSARVLHEKLPGKSEPALISYLAEISYSVYLFHWPLYIIFSQLTNNIIAVILTTILSIVFATLSYYIIEPFIAGRKASLFGIDLDLTPYRHIVLYVFSGLTLITVLISLFAPAVGNFEKDLEANGLSQAQTKMKLTRTNVENSQATSFGVNKGVTVLGDSVALRSKDQLESSIDNVAIDAVVSRNLSTINDLLKDYADSNALAKDVVIAGGVNEIDDYKGVINKIIKNLPKGHHIIFVTPYNGSKSGNEAQSLIQLRKYELEMAKKYDFVTVADWYQVAKENISIWNGTDGVHFGSDSDSINRGAKLYTKTIKEAIEKADKAPVKGGKK
;
A
#
# COMPACT_ATOMS: atom_id res chain seq x y z
N THR A 1 7.55 32.62 3.73
CA THR A 1 7.69 32.14 2.35
C THR A 1 7.30 33.23 1.35
N LEU A 2 7.25 32.97 0.05
CA LEU A 2 6.99 33.96 -1.02
C LEU A 2 5.67 34.74 -0.81
N SER A 3 4.61 34.12 -0.29
CA SER A 3 3.35 34.82 0.02
C SER A 3 3.52 35.85 1.13
N GLY A 4 4.24 35.52 2.20
CA GLY A 4 4.51 36.44 3.30
C GLY A 4 5.35 37.65 2.87
N VAL A 5 6.33 37.44 1.97
CA VAL A 5 7.10 38.55 1.39
C VAL A 5 6.20 39.43 0.50
N TYR A 6 5.30 38.87 -0.28
CA TYR A 6 4.36 39.61 -1.09
C TYR A 6 3.42 40.47 -0.26
N GLU A 7 2.93 39.96 0.88
CA GLU A 7 2.04 40.71 1.80
C GLU A 7 2.65 42.01 2.32
N THR A 8 3.98 42.10 2.44
CA THR A 8 4.68 43.33 2.87
C THR A 8 4.78 44.40 1.78
N THR A 9 4.42 44.06 0.53
CA THR A 9 4.60 44.94 -0.62
C THR A 9 3.46 45.97 -0.75
N ALA A 10 3.77 47.16 -1.33
CA ALA A 10 2.77 48.15 -1.68
C ALA A 10 1.75 47.62 -2.76
N ARG A 11 2.16 46.64 -3.56
CA ARG A 11 1.30 45.99 -4.54
C ARG A 11 0.17 45.19 -3.87
N PHE A 12 0.45 44.50 -2.79
CA PHE A 12 -0.56 43.76 -2.03
C PHE A 12 -1.65 44.72 -1.52
N LYS A 13 -1.23 45.83 -0.84
CA LYS A 13 -2.17 46.84 -0.34
C LYS A 13 -3.02 47.49 -1.45
N LYS A 14 -2.45 47.69 -2.64
CA LYS A 14 -3.19 48.21 -3.80
C LYS A 14 -4.19 47.17 -4.32
N ASN A 15 -3.79 45.93 -4.41
CA ASN A 15 -4.65 44.85 -4.91
C ASN A 15 -5.82 44.55 -3.98
N ILE A 16 -5.66 44.62 -2.67
CA ILE A 16 -6.77 44.46 -1.71
C ILE A 16 -7.91 45.45 -1.99
N ARG A 17 -7.60 46.67 -2.39
CA ARG A 17 -8.63 47.69 -2.71
C ARG A 17 -9.47 47.33 -3.94
N LEU A 18 -8.87 46.58 -4.89
CA LEU A 18 -9.53 46.17 -6.14
C LEU A 18 -10.42 44.94 -5.98
N TRP A 19 -10.25 44.18 -4.91
CA TRP A 19 -11.06 42.98 -4.67
C TRP A 19 -12.37 43.35 -4.02
N THR A 20 -13.49 42.84 -4.53
CA THR A 20 -14.78 42.95 -3.87
C THR A 20 -14.98 41.80 -2.88
N LEU A 21 -15.77 41.98 -1.83
CA LEU A 21 -16.06 40.92 -0.85
C LEU A 21 -16.60 39.67 -1.53
N LYS A 22 -17.49 39.81 -2.52
CA LYS A 22 -18.05 38.69 -3.30
C LYS A 22 -16.94 37.89 -4.02
N LYS A 23 -16.02 38.58 -4.69
CA LYS A 23 -14.89 37.92 -5.37
C LYS A 23 -14.00 37.17 -4.36
N THR A 24 -13.69 37.79 -3.25
CA THR A 24 -12.84 37.19 -2.19
C THR A 24 -13.45 35.87 -1.67
N VAL A 25 -14.75 35.91 -1.33
CA VAL A 25 -15.46 34.70 -0.87
C VAL A 25 -15.55 33.64 -1.96
N LEU A 26 -15.82 34.05 -3.21
CA LEU A 26 -15.89 33.12 -4.34
C LEU A 26 -14.55 32.39 -4.59
N TYR A 27 -13.43 33.11 -4.58
CA TYR A 27 -12.11 32.50 -4.77
C TYR A 27 -11.73 31.59 -3.60
N MET A 28 -12.06 31.98 -2.36
CA MET A 28 -11.83 31.16 -1.18
C MET A 28 -12.63 29.85 -1.22
N ALA A 29 -13.94 29.95 -1.46
CA ALA A 29 -14.81 28.77 -1.54
C ALA A 29 -14.50 27.90 -2.76
N GLY A 30 -14.22 28.52 -3.92
CA GLY A 30 -13.83 27.81 -5.13
C GLY A 30 -12.51 27.04 -4.96
N SER A 31 -11.48 27.66 -4.34
CA SER A 31 -10.21 26.98 -4.06
C SER A 31 -10.41 25.83 -3.08
N PHE A 32 -11.23 26.00 -2.07
CA PHE A 32 -11.56 24.93 -1.13
C PHE A 32 -12.28 23.76 -1.82
N ALA A 33 -13.30 24.06 -2.65
CA ALA A 33 -14.00 23.05 -3.40
C ALA A 33 -13.09 22.27 -4.36
N LEU A 34 -12.14 22.97 -5.02
CA LEU A 34 -11.15 22.35 -5.90
C LEU A 34 -10.15 21.47 -5.12
N LEU A 35 -9.76 21.86 -3.91
CA LEU A 35 -8.92 21.02 -3.03
C LEU A 35 -9.66 19.74 -2.63
N VAL A 36 -10.94 19.85 -2.25
CA VAL A 36 -11.76 18.67 -1.95
C VAL A 36 -11.90 17.77 -3.18
N LEU A 37 -12.17 18.35 -4.35
CA LEU A 37 -12.25 17.59 -5.60
C LEU A 37 -10.95 16.87 -5.93
N LEU A 38 -9.81 17.53 -5.78
CA LEU A 38 -8.50 16.87 -5.97
C LEU A 38 -8.33 15.67 -5.03
N GLY A 39 -8.69 15.83 -3.76
CA GLY A 39 -8.60 14.74 -2.78
C GLY A 39 -9.54 13.56 -3.06
N LEU A 40 -10.66 13.80 -3.75
CA LEU A 40 -11.62 12.75 -4.12
C LEU A 40 -11.25 12.04 -5.43
N VAL A 41 -10.59 12.74 -6.36
CA VAL A 41 -10.33 12.25 -7.73
C VAL A 41 -8.92 11.65 -7.86
N LEU A 42 -7.93 12.23 -7.17
CA LEU A 42 -6.54 11.80 -7.29
C LEU A 42 -6.24 10.67 -6.30
N HIS A 43 -5.79 9.54 -6.83
CA HIS A 43 -5.35 8.40 -6.01
C HIS A 43 -3.84 8.49 -5.75
N PHE A 44 -3.46 8.07 -4.55
CA PHE A 44 -2.06 8.17 -4.08
C PHE A 44 -1.07 7.37 -4.95
N GLU A 45 -1.54 6.31 -5.60
CA GLU A 45 -0.71 5.42 -6.43
C GLU A 45 -0.51 5.92 -7.87
N GLU A 46 -1.25 6.94 -8.30
CA GLU A 46 -1.18 7.44 -9.66
C GLU A 46 -0.02 8.43 -9.87
N ARG A 47 0.75 8.26 -10.93
CA ARG A 47 1.86 9.18 -11.29
C ARG A 47 1.39 10.62 -11.48
N ILE A 48 0.17 10.82 -11.96
CA ILE A 48 -0.41 12.15 -12.20
C ILE A 48 -0.59 12.93 -10.90
N THR A 49 -0.84 12.24 -9.78
CA THR A 49 -0.93 12.84 -8.45
C THR A 49 0.38 13.50 -8.03
N TYR A 50 1.50 12.85 -8.29
CA TYR A 50 2.83 13.37 -7.96
C TYR A 50 3.28 14.47 -8.92
N LEU A 51 3.00 14.35 -10.21
CA LEU A 51 3.45 15.31 -11.22
C LEU A 51 2.64 16.62 -11.17
N PHE A 52 1.33 16.53 -11.01
CA PHE A 52 0.43 17.68 -11.12
C PHE A 52 -0.44 17.88 -9.87
N GLY A 53 -0.86 16.82 -9.20
CA GLY A 53 -1.78 16.89 -8.07
C GLY A 53 -1.26 17.76 -6.93
N PHE A 54 -0.04 17.54 -6.47
CA PHE A 54 0.58 18.34 -5.40
C PHE A 54 0.84 19.79 -5.80
N VAL A 55 1.19 20.04 -7.05
CA VAL A 55 1.38 21.41 -7.58
C VAL A 55 0.06 22.16 -7.60
N LEU A 56 -1.01 21.54 -8.11
CA LEU A 56 -2.35 22.12 -8.13
C LEU A 56 -2.89 22.34 -6.70
N ALA A 57 -2.71 21.38 -5.81
CA ALA A 57 -3.09 21.53 -4.40
C ALA A 57 -2.37 22.71 -3.75
N SER A 58 -1.08 22.87 -3.99
CA SER A 58 -0.29 23.99 -3.48
C SER A 58 -0.78 25.34 -4.04
N LEU A 59 -1.13 25.40 -5.32
CA LEU A 59 -1.67 26.61 -5.94
C LEU A 59 -3.04 26.98 -5.36
N PHE A 60 -3.95 26.01 -5.25
CA PHE A 60 -5.28 26.28 -4.66
C PHE A 60 -5.19 26.66 -3.19
N THR A 61 -4.29 26.05 -2.42
CA THR A 61 -4.01 26.45 -1.04
C THR A 61 -3.49 27.87 -0.97
N ALA A 62 -2.56 28.26 -1.84
CA ALA A 62 -2.04 29.63 -1.89
C ALA A 62 -3.15 30.65 -2.23
N VAL A 63 -4.04 30.35 -3.18
CA VAL A 63 -5.19 31.18 -3.51
C VAL A 63 -6.16 31.29 -2.32
N MET A 64 -6.41 30.18 -1.62
CA MET A 64 -7.27 30.15 -0.43
C MET A 64 -6.71 31.01 0.69
N ILE A 65 -5.42 30.86 1.02
CA ILE A 65 -4.73 31.66 2.05
C ILE A 65 -4.75 33.16 1.69
N TYR A 66 -4.43 33.49 0.43
CA TYR A 66 -4.48 34.85 -0.06
C TYR A 66 -5.87 35.48 0.07
N SER A 67 -6.90 34.72 -0.34
CA SER A 67 -8.30 35.16 -0.24
C SER A 67 -8.73 35.34 1.22
N ALA A 68 -8.35 34.43 2.13
CA ALA A 68 -8.63 34.56 3.56
C ALA A 68 -7.97 35.82 4.15
N ARG A 69 -6.72 36.10 3.77
CA ARG A 69 -6.01 37.32 4.19
C ARG A 69 -6.68 38.58 3.71
N VAL A 70 -7.13 38.63 2.43
CA VAL A 70 -7.90 39.74 1.88
C VAL A 70 -9.24 39.92 2.61
N LEU A 71 -9.90 38.79 2.96
CA LEU A 71 -11.16 38.82 3.72
C LEU A 71 -10.97 39.44 5.10
N HIS A 72 -9.93 39.04 5.81
CA HIS A 72 -9.58 39.60 7.12
C HIS A 72 -9.37 41.13 7.07
N GLU A 73 -8.63 41.64 6.08
CA GLU A 73 -8.42 43.09 5.91
C GLU A 73 -9.70 43.85 5.53
N LYS A 74 -10.69 43.18 4.92
CA LYS A 74 -11.97 43.80 4.52
C LYS A 74 -13.05 43.78 5.60
N LEU A 75 -12.85 43.02 6.66
CA LEU A 75 -13.77 42.86 7.77
C LEU A 75 -13.12 43.30 9.10
N PRO A 76 -12.55 44.54 9.19
CA PRO A 76 -11.93 44.99 10.41
C PRO A 76 -12.96 45.04 11.54
N GLY A 77 -12.62 44.50 12.69
CA GLY A 77 -13.47 44.53 13.89
C GLY A 77 -14.49 43.37 14.00
N LYS A 78 -14.54 42.42 13.03
CA LYS A 78 -15.22 41.16 13.26
C LYS A 78 -14.23 40.16 13.87
N SER A 79 -14.59 39.68 15.07
CA SER A 79 -13.85 38.56 15.68
C SER A 79 -14.04 37.29 14.85
N GLU A 80 -12.99 36.53 14.71
CA GLU A 80 -13.07 35.21 14.09
C GLU A 80 -13.97 34.29 14.93
N PRO A 81 -14.70 33.38 14.31
CA PRO A 81 -15.46 32.39 15.07
C PRO A 81 -14.52 31.60 15.99
N ALA A 82 -14.88 31.47 17.26
CA ALA A 82 -14.03 30.87 18.30
C ALA A 82 -13.52 29.45 17.92
N LEU A 83 -14.36 28.67 17.23
CA LEU A 83 -13.98 27.34 16.75
C LEU A 83 -12.85 27.42 15.69
N ILE A 84 -12.91 28.39 14.78
CA ILE A 84 -11.89 28.56 13.74
C ILE A 84 -10.57 29.00 14.34
N SER A 85 -10.60 29.97 15.27
CA SER A 85 -9.41 30.40 16.02
C SER A 85 -8.78 29.24 16.80
N TYR A 86 -9.61 28.47 17.51
CA TYR A 86 -9.13 27.30 18.24
C TYR A 86 -8.47 26.27 17.31
N LEU A 87 -9.10 25.89 16.19
CA LEU A 87 -8.55 24.93 15.23
C LEU A 87 -7.26 25.48 14.58
N ALA A 88 -7.19 26.77 14.30
CA ALA A 88 -6.00 27.42 13.78
C ALA A 88 -4.82 27.32 14.77
N GLU A 89 -5.08 27.60 16.05
CA GLU A 89 -4.06 27.55 17.11
C GLU A 89 -3.46 26.14 17.25
N ILE A 90 -4.28 25.09 17.26
CA ILE A 90 -3.84 23.71 17.44
C ILE A 90 -3.41 23.01 16.12
N SER A 91 -3.55 23.67 14.97
CA SER A 91 -3.42 23.03 13.63
C SER A 91 -2.07 22.36 13.41
N TYR A 92 -0.98 22.99 13.86
CA TYR A 92 0.36 22.42 13.75
C TYR A 92 0.52 21.15 14.60
N SER A 93 0.00 21.17 15.82
CA SER A 93 0.05 20.00 16.71
C SER A 93 -0.87 18.88 16.18
N VAL A 94 -2.03 19.20 15.59
CA VAL A 94 -2.87 18.20 14.89
C VAL A 94 -2.07 17.56 13.75
N TYR A 95 -1.34 18.35 12.94
CA TYR A 95 -0.49 17.84 11.89
C TYR A 95 0.57 16.86 12.39
N LEU A 96 1.16 17.11 13.56
CA LEU A 96 2.16 16.22 14.14
C LEU A 96 1.57 14.88 14.63
N PHE A 97 0.37 14.90 15.23
CA PHE A 97 -0.21 13.72 15.87
C PHE A 97 -1.06 12.87 14.92
N HIS A 98 -1.69 13.43 13.88
CA HIS A 98 -2.66 12.69 13.08
C HIS A 98 -2.06 11.49 12.34
N TRP A 99 -0.87 11.62 11.76
CA TRP A 99 -0.27 10.56 10.97
C TRP A 99 0.16 9.33 11.77
N PRO A 100 0.93 9.46 12.87
CA PRO A 100 1.25 8.31 13.73
C PRO A 100 0.00 7.61 14.27
N LEU A 101 -1.00 8.37 14.70
CA LEU A 101 -2.25 7.81 15.21
C LEU A 101 -3.03 7.06 14.11
N TYR A 102 -3.08 7.62 12.90
CA TYR A 102 -3.72 6.96 11.77
C TYR A 102 -3.06 5.62 11.44
N ILE A 103 -1.72 5.57 11.37
CA ILE A 103 -0.99 4.32 11.12
C ILE A 103 -1.31 3.28 12.19
N ILE A 104 -1.34 3.66 13.47
CA ILE A 104 -1.66 2.74 14.57
C ILE A 104 -3.10 2.21 14.44
N PHE A 105 -4.08 3.11 14.28
CA PHE A 105 -5.49 2.70 14.25
C PHE A 105 -5.91 2.00 12.97
N SER A 106 -5.31 2.32 11.83
CA SER A 106 -5.57 1.61 10.57
C SER A 106 -5.16 0.13 10.62
N GLN A 107 -4.21 -0.23 11.50
CA GLN A 107 -3.82 -1.62 11.74
C GLN A 107 -4.67 -2.33 12.80
N LEU A 108 -5.29 -1.57 13.70
CA LEU A 108 -6.05 -2.12 14.82
C LEU A 108 -7.56 -2.23 14.55
N THR A 109 -8.09 -1.41 13.63
CA THR A 109 -9.53 -1.30 13.38
C THR A 109 -9.83 -1.14 11.89
N ASN A 110 -11.12 -1.07 11.53
CA ASN A 110 -11.53 -0.72 10.16
C ASN A 110 -11.27 0.78 9.87
N ASN A 111 -11.17 1.13 8.59
CA ASN A 111 -10.81 2.48 8.15
C ASN A 111 -11.70 3.59 8.70
N ILE A 112 -13.01 3.35 8.85
CA ILE A 112 -13.96 4.37 9.37
C ILE A 112 -13.67 4.66 10.84
N ILE A 113 -13.53 3.61 11.65
CA ILE A 113 -13.22 3.74 13.08
C ILE A 113 -11.82 4.34 13.26
N ALA A 114 -10.84 3.92 12.45
CA ALA A 114 -9.48 4.47 12.47
C ALA A 114 -9.49 5.99 12.24
N VAL A 115 -10.22 6.49 11.23
CA VAL A 115 -10.35 7.93 10.95
C VAL A 115 -11.01 8.67 12.12
N ILE A 116 -12.08 8.12 12.68
CA ILE A 116 -12.78 8.75 13.82
C ILE A 116 -11.86 8.84 15.04
N LEU A 117 -11.21 7.73 15.43
CA LEU A 117 -10.30 7.69 16.57
C LEU A 117 -9.08 8.60 16.36
N THR A 118 -8.50 8.57 15.16
CA THR A 118 -7.39 9.47 14.79
C THR A 118 -7.80 10.93 14.92
N THR A 119 -8.95 11.32 14.41
CA THR A 119 -9.43 12.69 14.47
C THR A 119 -9.63 13.16 15.91
N ILE A 120 -10.33 12.37 16.71
CA ILE A 120 -10.61 12.71 18.13
C ILE A 120 -9.30 12.81 18.92
N LEU A 121 -8.45 11.79 18.86
CA LEU A 121 -7.21 11.77 19.64
C LEU A 121 -6.18 12.79 19.15
N SER A 122 -6.12 13.07 17.85
CA SER A 122 -5.26 14.15 17.34
C SER A 122 -5.67 15.50 17.89
N ILE A 123 -6.96 15.81 17.96
CA ILE A 123 -7.46 17.05 18.56
C ILE A 123 -7.13 17.10 20.05
N VAL A 124 -7.37 16.01 20.79
CA VAL A 124 -7.07 15.93 22.24
C VAL A 124 -5.56 16.16 22.48
N PHE A 125 -4.70 15.41 21.80
CA PHE A 125 -3.26 15.54 21.98
C PHE A 125 -2.73 16.89 21.50
N ALA A 126 -3.27 17.45 20.43
CA ALA A 126 -2.92 18.77 19.95
C ALA A 126 -3.31 19.87 20.94
N THR A 127 -4.49 19.76 21.56
CA THR A 127 -4.94 20.68 22.60
C THR A 127 -4.03 20.64 23.82
N LEU A 128 -3.69 19.44 24.30
CA LEU A 128 -2.76 19.27 25.42
C LEU A 128 -1.36 19.80 25.07
N SER A 129 -0.89 19.55 23.85
CA SER A 129 0.40 20.07 23.38
C SER A 129 0.42 21.59 23.39
N TYR A 130 -0.54 22.22 22.72
CA TYR A 130 -0.58 23.65 22.53
C TYR A 130 -0.81 24.44 23.83
N TYR A 131 -1.75 24.00 24.67
CA TYR A 131 -2.12 24.74 25.87
C TYR A 131 -1.32 24.39 27.13
N ILE A 132 -0.68 23.19 27.15
CA ILE A 132 0.06 22.73 28.33
C ILE A 132 1.56 22.55 28.01
N ILE A 133 1.89 21.71 27.02
CA ILE A 133 3.29 21.31 26.78
C ILE A 133 4.11 22.45 26.22
N GLU A 134 3.63 23.13 25.19
CA GLU A 134 4.37 24.25 24.56
C GLU A 134 4.60 25.42 25.48
N PRO A 135 3.61 25.96 26.24
CA PRO A 135 3.82 27.00 27.23
C PRO A 135 4.78 26.55 28.32
N PHE A 136 4.65 25.31 28.79
CA PHE A 136 5.54 24.78 29.82
C PHE A 136 7.01 24.72 29.34
N ILE A 137 7.29 24.22 28.13
CA ILE A 137 8.64 24.20 27.54
C ILE A 137 9.16 25.62 27.37
N ALA A 138 8.30 26.55 26.95
CA ALA A 138 8.64 27.98 26.78
C ALA A 138 8.81 28.74 28.12
N GLY A 139 8.63 28.08 29.28
CA GLY A 139 8.73 28.70 30.59
C GLY A 139 7.58 29.66 30.94
N ARG A 140 6.42 29.50 30.26
CA ARG A 140 5.19 30.25 30.49
C ARG A 140 4.21 29.43 31.33
N LYS A 141 3.26 30.10 31.99
CA LYS A 141 2.16 29.39 32.66
C LYS A 141 1.29 28.71 31.62
N ALA A 142 0.94 27.44 31.85
CA ALA A 142 -0.01 26.72 31.04
C ALA A 142 -1.44 27.17 31.44
N SER A 143 -2.31 27.34 30.48
CA SER A 143 -3.74 27.62 30.72
C SER A 143 -4.57 26.81 29.79
N LEU A 144 -5.49 25.98 30.34
CA LEU A 144 -6.39 25.16 29.59
C LEU A 144 -7.84 25.55 29.92
N PHE A 145 -8.58 26.06 28.94
CA PHE A 145 -9.97 26.50 29.09
C PHE A 145 -10.23 27.44 30.28
N GLY A 146 -9.26 28.36 30.53
CA GLY A 146 -9.35 29.33 31.61
C GLY A 146 -8.89 28.83 32.99
N ILE A 147 -8.39 27.61 33.07
CA ILE A 147 -7.78 27.04 34.26
C ILE A 147 -6.26 27.23 34.17
N ASP A 148 -5.68 28.05 35.02
CA ASP A 148 -4.24 28.23 35.05
C ASP A 148 -3.56 27.08 35.79
N LEU A 149 -2.64 26.43 35.09
CA LEU A 149 -1.85 25.31 35.61
C LEU A 149 -0.41 25.80 35.82
N ASP A 150 -0.01 25.96 37.07
CA ASP A 150 1.39 26.28 37.41
C ASP A 150 2.21 24.96 37.48
N LEU A 151 2.80 24.59 36.38
CA LEU A 151 3.67 23.42 36.29
C LEU A 151 5.16 23.77 36.52
N THR A 152 5.45 25.03 36.83
CA THR A 152 6.83 25.51 37.03
C THR A 152 7.62 24.73 38.07
N PRO A 153 7.02 24.32 39.25
CA PRO A 153 7.74 23.52 40.24
C PRO A 153 8.20 22.14 39.72
N TYR A 154 7.50 21.62 38.75
CA TYR A 154 7.76 20.27 38.20
C TYR A 154 8.65 20.28 36.94
N ARG A 155 9.15 21.46 36.56
CA ARG A 155 9.90 21.62 35.30
C ARG A 155 11.09 20.67 35.16
N HIS A 156 11.85 20.45 36.21
CA HIS A 156 13.01 19.56 36.19
C HIS A 156 12.58 18.10 36.03
N ILE A 157 11.52 17.67 36.71
CA ILE A 157 11.00 16.29 36.61
C ILE A 157 10.54 16.03 35.18
N VAL A 158 9.73 16.94 34.64
CA VAL A 158 9.23 16.82 33.26
C VAL A 158 10.38 16.79 32.26
N LEU A 159 11.38 17.67 32.42
CA LEU A 159 12.57 17.70 31.56
C LEU A 159 13.32 16.36 31.60
N TYR A 160 13.55 15.80 32.79
CA TYR A 160 14.21 14.48 32.91
C TYR A 160 13.42 13.36 32.31
N VAL A 161 12.09 13.33 32.49
CA VAL A 161 11.21 12.31 31.87
C VAL A 161 11.27 12.41 30.34
N PHE A 162 11.11 13.62 29.76
CA PHE A 162 11.19 13.79 28.31
C PHE A 162 12.59 13.49 27.76
N SER A 163 13.65 13.90 28.46
CA SER A 163 15.02 13.56 28.05
C SER A 163 15.26 12.06 28.10
N GLY A 164 14.76 11.37 29.12
CA GLY A 164 14.83 9.90 29.22
C GLY A 164 14.06 9.20 28.10
N LEU A 165 12.83 9.64 27.81
CA LEU A 165 12.05 9.11 26.71
C LEU A 165 12.71 9.37 25.36
N THR A 166 13.25 10.55 25.14
CA THR A 166 13.99 10.88 23.93
C THR A 166 15.22 9.99 23.76
N LEU A 167 15.98 9.79 24.83
CA LEU A 167 17.14 8.89 24.82
C LEU A 167 16.75 7.45 24.49
N ILE A 168 15.68 6.95 25.11
CA ILE A 168 15.15 5.61 24.82
C ILE A 168 14.73 5.51 23.34
N THR A 169 14.02 6.51 22.82
CA THR A 169 13.60 6.53 21.40
C THR A 169 14.80 6.55 20.46
N VAL A 170 15.82 7.36 20.76
CA VAL A 170 17.07 7.41 19.99
C VAL A 170 17.77 6.05 20.03
N LEU A 171 17.89 5.43 21.21
CA LEU A 171 18.50 4.11 21.35
C LEU A 171 17.72 3.06 20.55
N ILE A 172 16.41 3.01 20.66
CA ILE A 172 15.58 2.10 19.89
C ILE A 172 15.81 2.34 18.38
N SER A 173 15.83 3.58 17.92
CA SER A 173 16.05 3.93 16.51
C SER A 173 17.44 3.55 16.00
N LEU A 174 18.47 3.68 16.84
CA LEU A 174 19.85 3.27 16.49
C LEU A 174 20.03 1.76 16.40
N PHE A 175 19.31 1.00 17.21
CA PHE A 175 19.38 -0.46 17.24
C PHE A 175 18.25 -1.13 16.46
N ALA A 176 17.25 -0.39 16.02
CA ALA A 176 16.23 -0.92 15.13
C ALA A 176 16.85 -1.28 13.78
N PRO A 177 16.61 -2.46 13.23
CA PRO A 177 17.07 -2.80 11.90
C PRO A 177 16.47 -1.83 10.89
N ALA A 178 17.31 -1.25 10.02
CA ALA A 178 16.88 -0.29 9.00
C ALA A 178 15.83 -0.87 8.05
N VAL A 179 15.87 -2.18 7.87
CA VAL A 179 14.92 -2.97 7.07
C VAL A 179 14.59 -4.23 7.87
N GLY A 180 13.33 -4.57 8.01
CA GLY A 180 12.90 -5.81 8.68
C GLY A 180 13.48 -7.05 8.02
N ASN A 181 13.62 -8.15 8.74
CA ASN A 181 14.13 -9.40 8.17
C ASN A 181 13.30 -9.85 6.96
N PHE A 182 11.99 -9.65 7.02
CA PHE A 182 11.08 -9.91 5.91
C PHE A 182 11.42 -9.09 4.65
N GLU A 183 11.65 -7.78 4.79
CA GLU A 183 12.00 -6.89 3.68
C GLU A 183 13.38 -7.21 3.11
N LYS A 184 14.35 -7.56 3.98
CA LYS A 184 15.70 -8.02 3.55
C LYS A 184 15.61 -9.32 2.74
N ASP A 185 14.79 -10.27 3.17
CA ASP A 185 14.59 -11.52 2.46
C ASP A 185 13.91 -11.28 1.11
N LEU A 186 12.92 -10.36 1.04
CA LEU A 186 12.28 -9.98 -0.21
C LEU A 186 13.24 -9.27 -1.17
N GLU A 187 14.08 -8.37 -0.67
CA GLU A 187 15.10 -7.67 -1.47
C GLU A 187 16.16 -8.63 -2.00
N ALA A 188 16.70 -9.49 -1.14
CA ALA A 188 17.69 -10.51 -1.52
C ALA A 188 17.12 -11.47 -2.57
N ASN A 189 15.89 -11.94 -2.38
CA ASN A 189 15.19 -12.80 -3.33
C ASN A 189 14.88 -12.06 -4.64
N GLY A 190 14.50 -10.80 -4.60
CA GLY A 190 14.28 -9.96 -5.78
C GLY A 190 15.53 -9.79 -6.64
N LEU A 191 16.68 -9.50 -6.02
CA LEU A 191 17.97 -9.40 -6.71
C LEU A 191 18.43 -10.74 -7.30
N SER A 192 18.28 -11.83 -6.56
CA SER A 192 18.58 -13.18 -7.02
C SER A 192 17.70 -13.57 -8.22
N GLN A 193 16.43 -13.17 -8.23
CA GLN A 193 15.53 -13.40 -9.36
C GLN A 193 15.92 -12.63 -10.62
N ALA A 194 16.34 -11.37 -10.49
CA ALA A 194 16.78 -10.58 -11.65
C ALA A 194 17.96 -11.27 -12.36
N GLN A 195 18.87 -11.90 -11.61
CA GLN A 195 19.96 -12.70 -12.17
C GLN A 195 19.48 -14.01 -12.80
N THR A 196 18.51 -14.69 -12.17
CA THR A 196 17.94 -15.95 -12.66
C THR A 196 17.15 -15.72 -13.94
N LYS A 197 16.35 -14.62 -14.02
CA LYS A 197 15.62 -14.21 -15.22
C LYS A 197 16.53 -14.03 -16.44
N MET A 198 17.71 -13.40 -16.27
CA MET A 198 18.69 -13.28 -17.34
C MET A 198 19.31 -14.61 -17.78
N LYS A 199 19.52 -15.55 -16.85
CA LYS A 199 20.03 -16.89 -17.18
C LYS A 199 18.99 -17.74 -17.90
N LEU A 200 17.74 -17.71 -17.44
CA LEU A 200 16.65 -18.53 -17.99
C LEU A 200 16.26 -18.12 -19.41
N THR A 201 16.28 -16.83 -19.74
CA THR A 201 16.06 -16.35 -21.12
C THR A 201 17.10 -16.95 -22.09
N ARG A 202 18.30 -17.23 -21.63
CA ARG A 202 19.35 -17.92 -22.42
C ARG A 202 19.17 -19.44 -22.44
N THR A 203 18.88 -20.06 -21.29
CA THR A 203 18.80 -21.54 -21.17
C THR A 203 17.54 -22.13 -21.82
N ASN A 204 16.43 -21.41 -21.82
CA ASN A 204 15.18 -21.84 -22.49
C ASN A 204 15.33 -21.87 -24.03
N VAL A 205 16.23 -21.09 -24.60
CA VAL A 205 16.56 -21.14 -26.02
C VAL A 205 17.48 -22.32 -26.35
N GLU A 206 18.30 -22.77 -25.39
CA GLU A 206 19.31 -23.82 -25.59
C GLU A 206 18.82 -25.24 -25.29
N ASN A 207 17.79 -25.44 -24.45
CA ASN A 207 17.30 -26.75 -24.00
C ASN A 207 15.92 -27.13 -24.55
N SER A 208 15.67 -26.95 -25.83
CA SER A 208 14.40 -27.30 -26.45
C SER A 208 14.21 -28.82 -26.59
N GLN A 209 13.73 -29.49 -25.56
CA GLN A 209 12.97 -30.74 -25.76
C GLN A 209 11.54 -30.36 -26.15
N ALA A 210 11.30 -30.25 -27.46
CA ALA A 210 10.01 -29.86 -27.99
C ALA A 210 8.92 -30.88 -27.63
N THR A 211 7.88 -30.39 -26.94
CA THR A 211 6.58 -31.05 -26.93
C THR A 211 5.99 -31.05 -28.37
N SER A 212 4.90 -31.75 -28.62
CA SER A 212 4.18 -31.67 -29.91
C SER A 212 3.78 -30.26 -30.34
N PHE A 213 3.86 -29.27 -29.48
CA PHE A 213 3.62 -27.84 -29.71
C PHE A 213 4.90 -26.98 -29.75
N GLY A 214 6.10 -27.57 -29.66
CA GLY A 214 7.36 -26.85 -29.62
C GLY A 214 7.60 -26.09 -28.31
N VAL A 215 6.90 -26.43 -27.25
CA VAL A 215 6.97 -25.77 -25.92
C VAL A 215 7.92 -26.53 -25.02
N ASN A 216 8.77 -25.81 -24.28
CA ASN A 216 9.72 -26.39 -23.33
C ASN A 216 9.00 -27.03 -22.14
N LYS A 217 9.49 -28.20 -21.71
CA LYS A 217 9.06 -28.80 -20.47
C LYS A 217 9.54 -27.97 -19.28
N GLY A 218 8.71 -27.84 -18.26
CA GLY A 218 9.02 -27.10 -17.04
C GLY A 218 7.85 -26.24 -16.59
N VAL A 219 8.15 -25.38 -15.63
CA VAL A 219 7.15 -24.54 -14.95
C VAL A 219 7.60 -23.07 -14.99
N THR A 220 6.74 -22.18 -15.44
CA THR A 220 6.93 -20.73 -15.30
C THR A 220 5.99 -20.22 -14.22
N VAL A 221 6.53 -19.64 -13.15
CA VAL A 221 5.76 -19.01 -12.07
C VAL A 221 5.80 -17.49 -12.25
N LEU A 222 4.65 -16.89 -12.51
CA LEU A 222 4.44 -15.45 -12.56
C LEU A 222 3.70 -15.04 -11.29
N GLY A 223 4.38 -14.34 -10.38
CA GLY A 223 3.86 -14.16 -9.04
C GLY A 223 4.06 -12.80 -8.40
N ASP A 224 3.46 -12.67 -7.24
CA ASP A 224 3.59 -11.54 -6.30
C ASP A 224 4.56 -11.86 -5.16
N SER A 225 4.47 -11.10 -4.06
CA SER A 225 5.33 -11.24 -2.88
C SER A 225 5.19 -12.60 -2.17
N VAL A 226 4.06 -13.28 -2.26
CA VAL A 226 3.85 -14.58 -1.62
C VAL A 226 4.63 -15.67 -2.37
N ALA A 227 4.58 -15.65 -3.70
CA ALA A 227 5.41 -16.51 -4.54
C ALA A 227 6.91 -16.21 -4.34
N LEU A 228 7.27 -14.93 -4.25
CA LEU A 228 8.64 -14.49 -3.97
C LEU A 228 9.15 -15.04 -2.63
N ARG A 229 8.32 -15.01 -1.59
CA ARG A 229 8.66 -15.55 -0.27
C ARG A 229 8.88 -17.07 -0.28
N SER A 230 8.27 -17.76 -1.23
CA SER A 230 8.37 -19.21 -1.39
C SER A 230 9.46 -19.64 -2.39
N LYS A 231 10.23 -18.69 -2.95
CA LYS A 231 11.11 -18.90 -4.09
C LYS A 231 12.06 -20.07 -3.88
N ASP A 232 12.83 -20.09 -2.79
CA ASP A 232 13.83 -21.12 -2.53
C ASP A 232 13.22 -22.52 -2.40
N GLN A 233 12.03 -22.60 -1.81
CA GLN A 233 11.30 -23.86 -1.68
C GLN A 233 10.70 -24.30 -3.02
N LEU A 234 10.23 -23.37 -3.85
CA LEU A 234 9.78 -23.68 -5.22
C LEU A 234 10.93 -24.19 -6.08
N GLU A 235 12.08 -23.51 -6.07
CA GLU A 235 13.27 -23.89 -6.83
C GLU A 235 13.83 -25.27 -6.39
N SER A 236 13.81 -25.58 -5.09
CA SER A 236 14.30 -26.86 -4.58
C SER A 236 13.35 -28.03 -4.79
N SER A 237 12.06 -27.78 -5.06
CA SER A 237 11.01 -28.82 -5.08
C SER A 237 10.39 -29.06 -6.45
N ILE A 238 10.58 -28.15 -7.40
CA ILE A 238 10.00 -28.23 -8.75
C ILE A 238 11.14 -28.17 -9.77
N ASP A 239 11.27 -29.22 -10.55
CA ASP A 239 12.28 -29.32 -11.61
C ASP A 239 12.00 -28.34 -12.75
N ASN A 240 13.03 -27.73 -13.30
CA ASN A 240 12.94 -26.76 -14.42
C ASN A 240 11.95 -25.63 -14.15
N VAL A 241 11.92 -25.08 -12.94
CA VAL A 241 11.07 -23.96 -12.60
C VAL A 241 11.74 -22.61 -12.91
N ALA A 242 11.02 -21.74 -13.57
CA ALA A 242 11.36 -20.35 -13.77
C ALA A 242 10.42 -19.46 -12.96
N ILE A 243 10.94 -18.62 -12.07
CA ILE A 243 10.14 -17.81 -11.17
C ILE A 243 10.35 -16.33 -11.48
N ASP A 244 9.28 -15.63 -11.85
CA ASP A 244 9.24 -14.17 -11.96
C ASP A 244 8.17 -13.63 -11.01
N ALA A 245 8.58 -13.31 -9.80
CA ALA A 245 7.72 -12.78 -8.76
C ALA A 245 8.30 -11.50 -8.19
N VAL A 246 7.46 -10.51 -7.89
CA VAL A 246 7.85 -9.19 -7.38
C VAL A 246 6.83 -8.71 -6.36
N VAL A 247 7.31 -7.98 -5.34
CA VAL A 247 6.47 -7.36 -4.30
C VAL A 247 5.40 -6.47 -4.94
N SER A 248 4.19 -6.51 -4.37
CA SER A 248 3.05 -5.67 -4.77
C SER A 248 2.58 -5.82 -6.22
N ARG A 249 2.93 -6.92 -6.89
CA ARG A 249 2.47 -7.16 -8.26
C ARG A 249 0.98 -7.52 -8.28
N ASN A 250 0.21 -6.82 -9.09
CA ASN A 250 -1.21 -7.09 -9.31
C ASN A 250 -1.45 -8.07 -10.48
N LEU A 251 -2.67 -8.59 -10.60
CA LEU A 251 -3.04 -9.54 -11.67
C LEU A 251 -2.95 -8.94 -13.08
N SER A 252 -3.21 -7.65 -13.25
CA SER A 252 -3.11 -7.01 -14.57
C SER A 252 -1.65 -6.97 -15.05
N THR A 253 -0.71 -6.66 -14.17
CA THR A 253 0.73 -6.72 -14.49
C THR A 253 1.18 -8.16 -14.77
N ILE A 254 0.62 -9.16 -14.08
CA ILE A 254 0.90 -10.58 -14.39
C ILE A 254 0.41 -10.94 -15.78
N ASN A 255 -0.77 -10.43 -16.20
CA ASN A 255 -1.27 -10.64 -17.56
C ASN A 255 -0.33 -10.05 -18.63
N ASP A 256 0.17 -8.83 -18.40
CA ASP A 256 1.07 -8.19 -19.35
C ASP A 256 2.41 -8.94 -19.44
N LEU A 257 2.92 -9.37 -18.28
CA LEU A 257 4.11 -10.21 -18.23
C LEU A 257 3.93 -11.56 -18.92
N LEU A 258 2.78 -12.22 -18.74
CA LEU A 258 2.42 -13.45 -19.45
C LEU A 258 2.51 -13.24 -20.97
N LYS A 259 2.01 -12.11 -21.45
CA LYS A 259 2.05 -11.76 -22.87
C LYS A 259 3.48 -11.56 -23.36
N ASP A 260 4.31 -10.82 -22.62
CA ASP A 260 5.72 -10.60 -22.96
C ASP A 260 6.51 -11.92 -23.04
N TYR A 261 6.26 -12.84 -22.10
CA TYR A 261 6.86 -14.18 -22.11
C TYR A 261 6.34 -15.04 -23.24
N ALA A 262 5.06 -14.92 -23.59
CA ALA A 262 4.45 -15.63 -24.73
C ALA A 262 5.05 -15.14 -26.05
N ASP A 263 5.14 -13.83 -26.24
CA ASP A 263 5.68 -13.19 -27.45
C ASP A 263 7.18 -13.51 -27.66
N SER A 264 7.92 -13.76 -26.58
CA SER A 264 9.34 -14.18 -26.61
C SER A 264 9.56 -15.70 -26.61
N ASN A 265 8.50 -16.51 -26.65
CA ASN A 265 8.54 -17.98 -26.52
C ASN A 265 9.27 -18.47 -25.25
N ALA A 266 9.20 -17.70 -24.17
CA ALA A 266 9.90 -17.97 -22.91
C ALA A 266 9.03 -18.70 -21.86
N LEU A 267 7.77 -19.02 -22.18
CA LEU A 267 6.87 -19.76 -21.29
C LEU A 267 7.21 -21.26 -21.32
N ALA A 268 7.30 -21.88 -20.15
CA ALA A 268 7.31 -23.31 -20.02
C ALA A 268 5.89 -23.90 -20.20
N LYS A 269 5.80 -25.24 -20.32
CA LYS A 269 4.53 -25.96 -20.52
C LYS A 269 3.49 -25.61 -19.47
N ASP A 270 3.89 -25.54 -18.20
CA ASP A 270 3.01 -25.27 -17.08
C ASP A 270 3.24 -23.83 -16.58
N VAL A 271 2.21 -23.00 -16.67
CA VAL A 271 2.27 -21.57 -16.27
C VAL A 271 1.47 -21.36 -15.00
N VAL A 272 2.15 -21.05 -13.92
CA VAL A 272 1.57 -20.77 -12.62
C VAL A 272 1.35 -19.26 -12.48
N ILE A 273 0.12 -18.87 -12.23
CA ILE A 273 -0.30 -17.50 -11.96
C ILE A 273 -0.54 -17.36 -10.46
N ALA A 274 0.41 -16.75 -9.78
CA ALA A 274 0.44 -16.67 -8.32
C ALA A 274 0.28 -15.20 -7.87
N GLY A 275 -0.94 -14.68 -7.96
CA GLY A 275 -1.28 -13.30 -7.62
C GLY A 275 -2.75 -13.13 -7.25
N GLY A 276 -3.16 -11.88 -7.02
CA GLY A 276 -4.55 -11.55 -6.68
C GLY A 276 -4.74 -11.15 -5.22
N VAL A 277 -3.68 -11.03 -4.44
CA VAL A 277 -3.74 -10.42 -3.10
C VAL A 277 -3.74 -8.90 -3.22
N ASN A 278 -3.06 -8.37 -4.24
CA ASN A 278 -2.95 -6.94 -4.51
C ASN A 278 -3.94 -6.56 -5.62
N GLU A 279 -4.66 -5.46 -5.44
CA GLU A 279 -5.56 -4.83 -6.41
C GLU A 279 -6.37 -5.81 -7.29
N ILE A 280 -7.65 -5.99 -6.99
CA ILE A 280 -8.50 -7.04 -7.57
C ILE A 280 -9.80 -6.50 -8.20
N ASP A 281 -9.85 -5.22 -8.61
CA ASP A 281 -11.10 -4.57 -9.03
C ASP A 281 -11.77 -5.27 -10.21
N ASP A 282 -11.09 -5.52 -11.33
CA ASP A 282 -11.63 -6.25 -12.49
C ASP A 282 -11.03 -7.65 -12.61
N TYR A 283 -11.02 -8.42 -11.54
CA TYR A 283 -10.42 -9.76 -11.56
C TYR A 283 -11.00 -10.69 -12.66
N LYS A 284 -12.30 -10.59 -12.96
CA LYS A 284 -12.94 -11.40 -14.00
C LYS A 284 -12.41 -11.06 -15.39
N GLY A 285 -12.31 -9.78 -15.70
CA GLY A 285 -11.75 -9.31 -16.96
C GLY A 285 -10.29 -9.72 -17.11
N VAL A 286 -9.50 -9.58 -16.06
CA VAL A 286 -8.08 -9.94 -16.07
C VAL A 286 -7.87 -11.45 -16.20
N ILE A 287 -8.56 -12.28 -15.42
CA ILE A 287 -8.49 -13.76 -15.54
C ILE A 287 -8.87 -14.22 -16.96
N ASN A 288 -9.93 -13.65 -17.54
CA ASN A 288 -10.31 -13.98 -18.92
C ASN A 288 -9.24 -13.55 -19.93
N LYS A 289 -8.57 -12.40 -19.72
CA LYS A 289 -7.43 -11.96 -20.57
C LYS A 289 -6.26 -12.94 -20.45
N ILE A 290 -5.90 -13.34 -19.23
CA ILE A 290 -4.84 -14.35 -18.97
C ILE A 290 -5.13 -15.64 -19.72
N ILE A 291 -6.34 -16.19 -19.57
CA ILE A 291 -6.76 -17.43 -20.26
C ILE A 291 -6.72 -17.25 -21.78
N LYS A 292 -7.15 -16.09 -22.30
CA LYS A 292 -7.14 -15.78 -23.73
C LYS A 292 -5.72 -15.67 -24.28
N ASN A 293 -4.85 -14.94 -23.58
CA ASN A 293 -3.48 -14.61 -24.00
C ASN A 293 -2.51 -15.81 -23.90
N LEU A 294 -2.82 -16.83 -23.08
CA LEU A 294 -2.02 -18.05 -23.04
C LEU A 294 -1.92 -18.66 -24.42
N PRO A 295 -0.73 -18.98 -24.96
CA PRO A 295 -0.59 -19.68 -26.22
C PRO A 295 -1.08 -21.14 -26.17
N LYS A 296 -1.17 -21.79 -27.34
CA LYS A 296 -1.43 -23.24 -27.42
C LYS A 296 -0.19 -24.00 -26.89
N GLY A 297 -0.44 -25.17 -26.33
CA GLY A 297 0.64 -26.02 -25.80
C GLY A 297 0.96 -25.84 -24.33
N HIS A 298 0.24 -24.95 -23.64
CA HIS A 298 0.47 -24.64 -22.22
C HIS A 298 -0.73 -25.02 -21.36
N HIS A 299 -0.48 -25.26 -20.06
CA HIS A 299 -1.47 -25.24 -18.98
C HIS A 299 -1.43 -23.92 -18.22
N ILE A 300 -2.53 -23.55 -17.58
CA ILE A 300 -2.56 -22.50 -16.53
C ILE A 300 -2.88 -23.15 -15.19
N ILE A 301 -2.12 -22.77 -14.17
CA ILE A 301 -2.36 -23.09 -12.77
C ILE A 301 -2.57 -21.78 -12.00
N PHE A 302 -3.81 -21.47 -11.62
CA PHE A 302 -4.09 -20.34 -10.73
C PHE A 302 -3.82 -20.73 -9.28
N VAL A 303 -3.12 -19.85 -8.54
CA VAL A 303 -2.92 -19.98 -7.10
C VAL A 303 -3.88 -19.03 -6.40
N THR A 304 -4.88 -19.57 -5.70
CA THR A 304 -5.91 -18.75 -5.07
C THR A 304 -5.32 -17.85 -3.97
N PRO A 305 -5.63 -16.55 -3.97
CA PRO A 305 -5.04 -15.63 -3.00
C PRO A 305 -5.65 -15.78 -1.61
N TYR A 306 -4.85 -15.55 -0.57
CA TYR A 306 -5.28 -15.51 0.82
C TYR A 306 -4.76 -14.24 1.52
N ASN A 307 -5.62 -13.60 2.29
CA ASN A 307 -5.26 -12.52 3.19
C ASN A 307 -6.11 -12.62 4.47
N GLY A 308 -5.50 -13.06 5.54
CA GLY A 308 -6.16 -13.27 6.84
C GLY A 308 -6.42 -11.96 7.61
N SER A 309 -5.80 -10.83 7.22
CA SER A 309 -6.04 -9.52 7.84
C SER A 309 -7.26 -8.79 7.28
N LYS A 310 -7.74 -9.20 6.10
CA LYS A 310 -8.87 -8.55 5.45
C LYS A 310 -10.20 -9.00 6.05
N SER A 311 -11.13 -8.05 6.15
CA SER A 311 -12.50 -8.27 6.65
C SER A 311 -13.53 -7.59 5.73
N GLY A 312 -14.80 -7.91 5.91
CA GLY A 312 -15.89 -7.27 5.15
C GLY A 312 -15.78 -7.46 3.64
N ASN A 313 -15.91 -6.37 2.88
CA ASN A 313 -15.94 -6.40 1.41
C ASN A 313 -14.63 -6.87 0.78
N GLU A 314 -13.47 -6.54 1.35
CA GLU A 314 -12.17 -6.94 0.80
C GLU A 314 -11.94 -8.44 0.96
N ALA A 315 -12.27 -9.02 2.10
CA ALA A 315 -12.25 -10.48 2.28
C ALA A 315 -13.22 -11.16 1.30
N GLN A 316 -14.39 -10.57 1.07
CA GLN A 316 -15.38 -11.07 0.12
C GLN A 316 -14.85 -11.05 -1.31
N SER A 317 -14.09 -10.03 -1.71
CA SER A 317 -13.49 -9.94 -3.03
C SER A 317 -12.48 -11.08 -3.29
N LEU A 318 -11.65 -11.41 -2.31
CA LEU A 318 -10.73 -12.57 -2.42
C LEU A 318 -11.48 -13.90 -2.56
N ILE A 319 -12.56 -14.07 -1.80
CA ILE A 319 -13.43 -15.25 -1.90
C ILE A 319 -14.07 -15.34 -3.29
N GLN A 320 -14.51 -14.22 -3.87
CA GLN A 320 -15.10 -14.17 -5.20
C GLN A 320 -14.07 -14.46 -6.28
N LEU A 321 -12.84 -13.96 -6.16
CA LEU A 321 -11.74 -14.27 -7.07
C LEU A 321 -11.45 -15.79 -7.05
N ARG A 322 -11.22 -16.37 -5.86
CA ARG A 322 -11.05 -17.83 -5.70
C ARG A 322 -12.19 -18.62 -6.37
N LYS A 323 -13.44 -18.22 -6.12
CA LYS A 323 -14.61 -18.88 -6.72
C LYS A 323 -14.56 -18.84 -8.24
N TYR A 324 -14.18 -17.70 -8.79
CA TYR A 324 -14.08 -17.53 -10.23
C TYR A 324 -12.94 -18.36 -10.86
N GLU A 325 -11.78 -18.44 -10.21
CA GLU A 325 -10.68 -19.32 -10.64
C GLU A 325 -11.10 -20.79 -10.65
N LEU A 326 -11.82 -21.26 -9.63
CA LEU A 326 -12.39 -22.58 -9.56
C LEU A 326 -13.46 -22.83 -10.64
N GLU A 327 -14.25 -21.83 -11.02
CA GLU A 327 -15.19 -21.89 -12.14
C GLU A 327 -14.46 -22.03 -13.48
N MET A 328 -13.36 -21.30 -13.67
CA MET A 328 -12.55 -21.40 -14.89
C MET A 328 -11.87 -22.77 -15.04
N ALA A 329 -11.42 -23.38 -13.95
CA ALA A 329 -10.88 -24.74 -13.96
C ALA A 329 -11.94 -25.81 -14.31
N LYS A 330 -13.22 -25.57 -14.04
CA LYS A 330 -14.30 -26.42 -14.49
C LYS A 330 -14.66 -26.23 -15.96
N LYS A 331 -14.45 -25.01 -16.46
CA LYS A 331 -14.81 -24.60 -17.83
C LYS A 331 -13.76 -24.96 -18.86
N TYR A 332 -12.50 -24.96 -18.49
CA TYR A 332 -11.38 -25.19 -19.40
C TYR A 332 -10.49 -26.30 -18.88
N ASP A 333 -10.33 -27.37 -19.68
CA ASP A 333 -9.57 -28.58 -19.32
C ASP A 333 -8.06 -28.29 -19.07
N PHE A 334 -7.49 -27.23 -19.70
CA PHE A 334 -6.10 -26.80 -19.52
C PHE A 334 -5.90 -25.85 -18.34
N VAL A 335 -6.93 -25.59 -17.55
CA VAL A 335 -6.88 -24.72 -16.37
C VAL A 335 -7.00 -25.57 -15.11
N THR A 336 -6.07 -25.38 -14.18
CA THR A 336 -6.05 -26.03 -12.87
C THR A 336 -5.93 -24.98 -11.78
N VAL A 337 -6.31 -25.32 -10.55
CA VAL A 337 -6.23 -24.42 -9.39
C VAL A 337 -5.42 -25.07 -8.27
N ALA A 338 -4.41 -24.36 -7.79
CA ALA A 338 -3.72 -24.58 -6.53
C ALA A 338 -4.47 -23.78 -5.45
N ASP A 339 -5.33 -24.46 -4.67
CA ASP A 339 -6.23 -23.79 -3.74
C ASP A 339 -5.50 -23.38 -2.43
N TRP A 340 -4.58 -22.42 -2.55
CA TRP A 340 -3.84 -21.89 -1.43
C TRP A 340 -4.74 -21.25 -0.38
N TYR A 341 -5.82 -20.60 -0.78
CA TYR A 341 -6.78 -20.03 0.16
C TYR A 341 -7.26 -21.04 1.19
N GLN A 342 -7.61 -22.26 0.74
CA GLN A 342 -8.09 -23.28 1.66
C GLN A 342 -6.98 -23.79 2.58
N VAL A 343 -5.80 -24.07 2.04
CA VAL A 343 -4.65 -24.54 2.81
C VAL A 343 -4.20 -23.49 3.83
N ALA A 344 -4.14 -22.23 3.42
CA ALA A 344 -3.76 -21.11 4.26
C ALA A 344 -4.73 -20.93 5.46
N LYS A 345 -6.02 -21.03 5.19
CA LYS A 345 -7.07 -20.92 6.21
C LYS A 345 -7.03 -22.05 7.25
N GLU A 346 -6.64 -23.23 6.84
CA GLU A 346 -6.56 -24.42 7.71
C GLU A 346 -5.27 -24.44 8.56
N ASN A 347 -4.23 -23.70 8.15
CA ASN A 347 -2.93 -23.71 8.81
C ASN A 347 -2.65 -22.42 9.60
N ILE A 348 -3.46 -22.14 10.62
CA ILE A 348 -3.44 -20.89 11.41
C ILE A 348 -2.05 -20.58 11.98
N SER A 349 -1.28 -21.60 12.36
CA SER A 349 0.02 -21.42 13.04
C SER A 349 1.09 -20.72 12.20
N ILE A 350 0.95 -20.68 10.86
CA ILE A 350 1.91 -19.95 10.01
C ILE A 350 1.65 -18.44 9.96
N TRP A 351 0.54 -17.96 10.51
CA TRP A 351 0.12 -16.56 10.49
C TRP A 351 0.42 -15.79 11.77
N ASN A 352 0.91 -16.45 12.83
CA ASN A 352 1.20 -15.81 14.09
C ASN A 352 2.28 -14.74 13.92
N GLY A 353 1.98 -13.50 14.33
CA GLY A 353 2.91 -12.37 14.25
C GLY A 353 3.21 -11.89 12.82
N THR A 354 2.30 -12.15 11.88
CA THR A 354 2.41 -11.73 10.47
C THR A 354 1.35 -10.70 10.11
N ASP A 355 1.45 -10.16 8.89
CA ASP A 355 0.46 -9.26 8.29
C ASP A 355 -0.79 -9.98 7.73
N GLY A 356 -0.86 -11.32 7.87
CA GLY A 356 -1.95 -12.14 7.35
C GLY A 356 -1.88 -12.44 5.84
N VAL A 357 -0.90 -11.89 5.12
CA VAL A 357 -0.61 -12.16 3.69
C VAL A 357 0.65 -13.01 3.55
N HIS A 358 1.69 -12.60 4.25
CA HIS A 358 3.00 -13.23 4.21
C HIS A 358 3.15 -14.14 5.43
N PHE A 359 3.17 -15.44 5.17
CA PHE A 359 3.30 -16.43 6.24
C PHE A 359 4.68 -16.39 6.90
N GLY A 360 4.72 -16.70 8.19
CA GLY A 360 5.93 -16.87 8.99
C GLY A 360 6.54 -15.55 9.48
N SER A 361 6.70 -15.47 10.80
CA SER A 361 7.41 -14.38 11.51
C SER A 361 8.82 -14.78 11.94
N ASP A 362 9.16 -16.07 11.84
CA ASP A 362 10.46 -16.66 12.16
C ASP A 362 10.85 -17.70 11.10
N SER A 363 12.10 -18.13 11.09
CA SER A 363 12.64 -19.05 10.09
C SER A 363 11.85 -20.37 9.98
N ASP A 364 11.37 -20.91 11.09
CA ASP A 364 10.65 -22.18 11.10
C ASP A 364 9.24 -22.04 10.52
N SER A 365 8.53 -20.98 10.88
CA SER A 365 7.18 -20.69 10.37
C SER A 365 7.22 -20.26 8.90
N ILE A 366 8.27 -19.53 8.46
CA ILE A 366 8.54 -19.24 7.05
C ILE A 366 8.72 -20.54 6.26
N ASN A 367 9.60 -21.44 6.72
CA ASN A 367 9.85 -22.71 6.06
C ASN A 367 8.60 -23.60 5.99
N ARG A 368 7.80 -23.65 7.09
CA ARG A 368 6.51 -24.38 7.06
C ARG A 368 5.54 -23.80 6.06
N GLY A 369 5.37 -22.50 6.04
CA GLY A 369 4.49 -21.81 5.09
C GLY A 369 4.93 -22.02 3.63
N ALA A 370 6.21 -21.84 3.34
CA ALA A 370 6.78 -22.06 2.02
C ALA A 370 6.62 -23.51 1.54
N LYS A 371 6.80 -24.50 2.42
CA LYS A 371 6.56 -25.92 2.12
C LYS A 371 5.09 -26.18 1.79
N LEU A 372 4.15 -25.62 2.56
CA LEU A 372 2.73 -25.79 2.31
C LEU A 372 2.33 -25.13 0.96
N TYR A 373 2.79 -23.91 0.72
CA TYR A 373 2.54 -23.19 -0.52
C TYR A 373 3.06 -23.94 -1.74
N THR A 374 4.32 -24.36 -1.68
CA THR A 374 4.96 -25.14 -2.76
C THR A 374 4.28 -26.49 -2.99
N LYS A 375 3.92 -27.20 -1.92
CA LYS A 375 3.19 -28.47 -2.01
C LYS A 375 1.87 -28.28 -2.75
N THR A 376 1.11 -27.23 -2.40
CA THR A 376 -0.18 -26.92 -3.05
C THR A 376 -0.02 -26.66 -4.55
N ILE A 377 1.03 -25.94 -4.94
CA ILE A 377 1.34 -25.69 -6.36
C ILE A 377 1.76 -26.98 -7.06
N LYS A 378 2.64 -27.79 -6.45
CA LYS A 378 3.13 -29.04 -7.02
C LYS A 378 2.00 -30.04 -7.29
N GLU A 379 1.09 -30.21 -6.33
CA GLU A 379 -0.11 -31.06 -6.50
C GLU A 379 -1.00 -30.57 -7.65
N ALA A 380 -1.11 -29.25 -7.84
CA ALA A 380 -1.86 -28.69 -8.97
C ALA A 380 -1.15 -28.89 -10.32
N ILE A 381 0.18 -28.83 -10.37
CA ILE A 381 0.98 -29.16 -11.56
C ILE A 381 0.80 -30.65 -11.92
N GLU A 382 0.92 -31.56 -10.96
CA GLU A 382 0.72 -33.00 -11.16
C GLU A 382 -0.70 -33.33 -11.67
N LYS A 383 -1.67 -32.52 -11.28
CA LYS A 383 -3.04 -32.61 -11.81
C LYS A 383 -3.14 -32.05 -13.22
N ALA A 384 -2.47 -30.95 -13.53
CA ALA A 384 -2.43 -30.36 -14.87
C ALA A 384 -1.77 -31.29 -15.89
N ASP A 385 -0.72 -32.02 -15.49
CA ASP A 385 -0.02 -32.98 -16.33
C ASP A 385 -0.90 -34.12 -16.85
N LYS A 386 -2.00 -34.40 -16.15
CA LYS A 386 -2.98 -35.41 -16.55
C LYS A 386 -4.08 -34.86 -17.46
N ALA A 387 -4.08 -33.57 -17.72
CA ALA A 387 -5.07 -32.86 -18.52
C ALA A 387 -4.48 -32.45 -19.88
N PRO A 388 -5.30 -32.16 -20.88
CA PRO A 388 -4.80 -31.64 -22.15
C PRO A 388 -4.31 -30.19 -22.01
N VAL A 389 -3.22 -29.85 -22.68
CA VAL A 389 -2.77 -28.44 -22.82
C VAL A 389 -3.77 -27.65 -23.69
N LYS A 390 -3.72 -26.33 -23.63
CA LYS A 390 -4.54 -25.46 -24.48
C LYS A 390 -4.33 -25.82 -25.97
N GLY A 391 -5.42 -26.16 -26.66
CA GLY A 391 -5.38 -26.59 -28.05
C GLY A 391 -4.97 -28.06 -28.26
N GLY A 392 -4.71 -28.82 -27.20
CA GLY A 392 -4.51 -30.26 -27.26
C GLY A 392 -5.85 -31.01 -27.44
N LYS A 393 -5.79 -32.23 -28.00
CA LYS A 393 -6.94 -33.15 -28.06
C LYS A 393 -7.02 -33.92 -26.75
N LYS A 394 -8.24 -34.17 -26.26
CA LYS A 394 -8.48 -35.12 -25.17
C LYS A 394 -8.03 -36.54 -25.56
#